data_bdd814183669d5d903d97fa6010db7f9
#
_entry.id   bdd814183669d5d903d97fa6010db7f9
#
_cell.length_a   1.000
_cell.length_b   1.000
_cell.length_c   1.000
_cell.angle_alpha   90.00
_cell.angle_beta   90.00
_cell.angle_gamma   90.00
#
_symmetry.space_group_name_H-M   'P 1'
#
loop_
_entity.id
_entity.type
_entity.pdbx_description
1 polymer ?
#
loop_
_entity_poly.entity_id
_entity_poly.type
_entity_poly.pdbx_seq_one_letter_code
_entity_poly.pdbx_strand_id
1 'polypeptide(L)'
;VGSEMCIRDSHNMGFDAIDYLIEKYNIPQAGVKFNAMYGKGVIGGEKVILMKPLSFMNLSGGPVQEMANYFKVDPETELVVIYDDIDLDPGQIRIRKQGSAGGHNGIKDIIRRLGTEKFLRIKVGVGAKPKGWDLADHVLSRFADSDRRLVDEAIENAGDAVEKILSQGPDAAMNESNSKKP
;
A
#
# COMPACT_ATOMS: atom_id res chain seq x y z
N VAL A 1 -15.51 -12.42 -14.30
CA VAL A 1 -14.43 -12.18 -15.28
C VAL A 1 -13.66 -10.90 -14.99
N GLY A 2 -14.26 -9.94 -14.32
CA GLY A 2 -13.58 -8.67 -14.01
C GLY A 2 -12.61 -8.69 -12.82
N SER A 3 -12.82 -9.56 -11.85
CA SER A 3 -12.01 -9.56 -10.62
C SER A 3 -10.62 -10.16 -10.79
N GLU A 4 -10.49 -11.18 -11.60
CA GLU A 4 -9.18 -11.82 -11.84
C GLU A 4 -8.29 -10.97 -12.75
N MET A 5 -8.86 -10.28 -13.73
CA MET A 5 -8.12 -9.33 -14.57
C MET A 5 -7.62 -8.14 -13.78
N CYS A 6 -8.43 -7.60 -12.84
CA CYS A 6 -7.99 -6.50 -11.98
C CYS A 6 -6.84 -6.90 -11.03
N ILE A 7 -6.75 -8.16 -10.63
CA ILE A 7 -5.69 -8.65 -9.73
C ILE A 7 -4.39 -8.93 -10.51
N ARG A 8 -4.49 -9.32 -11.78
CA ARG A 8 -3.32 -9.66 -12.61
C ARG A 8 -2.76 -8.49 -13.42
N ASP A 9 -3.62 -7.57 -13.83
CA ASP A 9 -3.26 -6.49 -14.75
C ASP A 9 -3.08 -5.14 -14.06
N SER A 10 -3.58 -4.96 -12.83
CA SER A 10 -3.29 -3.77 -12.07
C SER A 10 -1.93 -3.93 -11.40
N HIS A 11 -0.93 -3.20 -11.86
CA HIS A 11 0.28 -2.93 -11.10
C HIS A 11 -0.10 -2.11 -9.86
N ASN A 12 -0.81 -2.75 -8.92
CA ASN A 12 -1.11 -2.16 -7.64
C ASN A 12 0.16 -2.24 -6.79
N MET A 13 0.85 -1.12 -6.64
CA MET A 13 2.10 -1.05 -5.90
C MET A 13 1.94 -1.48 -4.44
N GLY A 14 0.76 -1.23 -3.87
CA GLY A 14 0.42 -1.71 -2.53
C GLY A 14 0.37 -3.24 -2.46
N PHE A 15 -0.22 -3.89 -3.44
CA PHE A 15 -0.28 -5.35 -3.51
C PHE A 15 1.11 -5.97 -3.71
N ASP A 16 1.92 -5.38 -4.56
CA ASP A 16 3.29 -5.84 -4.82
C ASP A 16 4.16 -5.68 -3.56
N ALA A 17 3.98 -4.60 -2.81
CA ALA A 17 4.66 -4.41 -1.53
C ALA A 17 4.23 -5.44 -0.48
N ILE A 18 2.95 -5.79 -0.40
CA ILE A 18 2.46 -6.86 0.46
C ILE A 18 3.03 -8.21 0.03
N ASP A 19 3.06 -8.51 -1.25
CA ASP A 19 3.65 -9.75 -1.78
C ASP A 19 5.15 -9.85 -1.47
N TYR A 20 5.88 -8.74 -1.57
CA TYR A 20 7.28 -8.65 -1.16
C TYR A 20 7.47 -8.99 0.33
N LEU A 21 6.63 -8.46 1.21
CA LEU A 21 6.67 -8.75 2.64
C LEU A 21 6.30 -10.21 2.94
N ILE A 22 5.31 -10.76 2.27
CA ILE A 22 4.92 -12.16 2.39
C ILE A 22 6.10 -13.08 2.06
N GLU A 23 6.78 -12.82 0.96
CA GLU A 23 7.93 -13.61 0.52
C GLU A 23 9.13 -13.42 1.45
N LYS A 24 9.49 -12.18 1.77
CA LYS A 24 10.67 -11.86 2.59
C LYS A 24 10.60 -12.45 4.00
N TYR A 25 9.42 -12.42 4.62
CA TYR A 25 9.22 -12.86 6.00
C TYR A 25 8.49 -14.19 6.13
N ASN A 26 8.27 -14.90 5.02
CA ASN A 26 7.57 -16.19 4.99
C ASN A 26 6.21 -16.14 5.72
N ILE A 27 5.41 -15.11 5.43
CA ILE A 27 4.10 -14.93 6.07
C ILE A 27 3.11 -15.94 5.48
N PRO A 28 2.57 -16.89 6.27
CA PRO A 28 1.57 -17.80 5.76
C PRO A 28 0.27 -17.07 5.43
N GLN A 29 -0.32 -17.39 4.29
CA GLN A 29 -1.65 -16.91 3.95
C GLN A 29 -2.69 -17.63 4.80
N ALA A 30 -3.58 -16.88 5.46
CA ALA A 30 -4.63 -17.43 6.30
C ALA A 30 -5.95 -17.66 5.52
N GLY A 31 -6.08 -17.11 4.32
CA GLY A 31 -7.24 -17.26 3.45
C GLY A 31 -7.89 -15.94 3.08
N VAL A 32 -9.19 -15.98 2.83
CA VAL A 32 -10.01 -14.81 2.47
C VAL A 32 -10.99 -14.52 3.58
N LYS A 33 -11.06 -13.28 4.04
CA LYS A 33 -12.00 -12.79 5.03
C LYS A 33 -12.38 -11.34 4.71
N PHE A 34 -13.66 -11.00 4.86
CA PHE A 34 -14.16 -9.65 4.59
C PHE A 34 -13.78 -9.11 3.19
N ASN A 35 -13.86 -9.97 2.19
CA ASN A 35 -13.47 -9.67 0.83
C ASN A 35 -12.02 -9.16 0.70
N ALA A 36 -11.12 -9.74 1.49
CA ALA A 36 -9.69 -9.49 1.43
C ALA A 36 -8.90 -10.79 1.62
N MET A 37 -7.84 -10.96 0.84
CA MET A 37 -6.80 -11.94 1.15
C MET A 37 -5.99 -11.44 2.32
N TYR A 38 -5.66 -12.31 3.28
CA TYR A 38 -4.88 -11.93 4.43
C TYR A 38 -3.93 -13.02 4.90
N GLY A 39 -2.90 -12.63 5.59
CA GLY A 39 -1.96 -13.50 6.27
C GLY A 39 -1.55 -12.92 7.61
N LYS A 40 -1.16 -13.79 8.53
CA LYS A 40 -0.68 -13.42 9.86
C LYS A 40 0.76 -13.86 10.03
N GLY A 41 1.59 -13.00 10.58
CA GLY A 41 2.97 -13.32 10.84
C GLY A 41 3.65 -12.34 11.77
N VAL A 42 4.98 -12.36 11.75
CA VAL A 42 5.82 -11.48 12.57
C VAL A 42 6.82 -10.77 11.66
N ILE A 43 6.88 -9.46 11.80
CA ILE A 43 7.87 -8.61 11.13
C ILE A 43 8.47 -7.67 12.17
N GLY A 44 9.80 -7.61 12.23
CA GLY A 44 10.48 -6.74 13.19
C GLY A 44 10.15 -7.02 14.66
N GLY A 45 9.81 -8.26 15.00
CA GLY A 45 9.41 -8.67 16.34
C GLY A 45 7.93 -8.40 16.69
N GLU A 46 7.18 -7.76 15.80
CA GLU A 46 5.78 -7.41 16.01
C GLU A 46 4.84 -8.32 15.21
N LYS A 47 3.70 -8.66 15.80
CA LYS A 47 2.64 -9.41 15.12
C LYS A 47 1.97 -8.51 14.10
N VAL A 48 1.85 -9.00 12.88
CA VAL A 48 1.25 -8.26 11.77
C VAL A 48 0.14 -9.05 11.08
N ILE A 49 -0.77 -8.32 10.48
CA ILE A 49 -1.75 -8.83 9.54
C ILE A 49 -1.50 -8.11 8.21
N LEU A 50 -1.13 -8.88 7.21
CA LEU A 50 -1.00 -8.38 5.85
C LEU A 50 -2.29 -8.66 5.10
N MET A 51 -2.84 -7.65 4.42
CA MET A 51 -4.08 -7.83 3.68
C MET A 51 -4.03 -7.16 2.30
N LYS A 52 -4.73 -7.80 1.37
CA LYS A 52 -4.99 -7.28 0.02
C LYS A 52 -6.49 -7.27 -0.21
N PRO A 53 -7.16 -6.10 -0.23
CA PRO A 53 -8.58 -6.03 -0.56
C PRO A 53 -8.87 -6.57 -1.95
N LEU A 54 -9.88 -7.42 -2.08
CA LEU A 54 -10.32 -8.00 -3.36
C LEU A 54 -11.45 -7.20 -4.01
N SER A 55 -11.96 -6.19 -3.31
CA SER A 55 -12.97 -5.27 -3.83
C SER A 55 -12.37 -4.32 -4.88
N PHE A 56 -13.23 -3.70 -5.68
CA PHE A 56 -12.78 -2.61 -6.54
C PHE A 56 -12.10 -1.52 -5.70
N MET A 57 -11.13 -0.82 -6.28
CA MET A 57 -10.32 0.20 -5.58
C MET A 57 -11.16 1.22 -4.82
N ASN A 58 -12.27 1.69 -5.41
CA ASN A 58 -13.19 2.65 -4.78
C ASN A 58 -13.99 2.08 -3.59
N LEU A 59 -13.89 0.78 -3.30
CA LEU A 59 -14.57 0.10 -2.20
C LEU A 59 -13.59 -0.54 -1.20
N SER A 60 -12.36 -0.12 -1.19
CA SER A 60 -11.29 -0.69 -0.33
C SER A 60 -11.53 -0.44 1.16
N GLY A 61 -12.31 0.58 1.50
CA GLY A 61 -12.58 0.95 2.89
C GLY A 61 -13.40 -0.09 3.66
N GLY A 62 -14.33 -0.80 3.00
CA GLY A 62 -15.13 -1.86 3.64
C GLY A 62 -14.27 -2.97 4.21
N PRO A 63 -13.47 -3.67 3.39
CA PRO A 63 -12.55 -4.70 3.88
C PRO A 63 -11.58 -4.22 4.97
N VAL A 64 -11.04 -3.01 4.84
CA VAL A 64 -10.12 -2.44 5.84
C VAL A 64 -10.83 -2.22 7.17
N GLN A 65 -12.02 -1.61 7.15
CA GLN A 65 -12.80 -1.37 8.37
C GLN A 65 -13.18 -2.69 9.07
N GLU A 66 -13.70 -3.66 8.34
CA GLU A 66 -14.12 -4.93 8.91
C GLU A 66 -12.92 -5.72 9.48
N MET A 67 -11.78 -5.71 8.81
CA MET A 67 -10.56 -6.35 9.27
C MET A 67 -10.02 -5.68 10.54
N ALA A 68 -9.98 -4.35 10.56
CA ALA A 68 -9.56 -3.57 11.73
C ALA A 68 -10.46 -3.84 12.95
N ASN A 69 -11.77 -3.90 12.75
CA ASN A 69 -12.72 -4.22 13.82
C ASN A 69 -12.55 -5.64 14.32
N TYR A 70 -12.40 -6.61 13.43
CA TYR A 70 -12.26 -8.01 13.79
C TYR A 70 -11.00 -8.30 14.61
N PHE A 71 -9.87 -7.76 14.20
CA PHE A 71 -8.59 -7.91 14.89
C PHE A 71 -8.33 -6.85 15.96
N LYS A 72 -9.29 -5.96 16.21
CA LYS A 72 -9.20 -4.88 17.22
C LYS A 72 -7.97 -3.98 17.00
N VAL A 73 -7.74 -3.64 15.75
CA VAL A 73 -6.67 -2.73 15.33
C VAL A 73 -7.15 -1.28 15.45
N ASP A 74 -6.37 -0.43 16.13
CA ASP A 74 -6.60 1.01 16.14
C ASP A 74 -6.05 1.62 14.85
N PRO A 75 -6.91 2.17 13.95
CA PRO A 75 -6.44 2.71 12.68
C PRO A 75 -5.42 3.85 12.83
N GLU A 76 -5.51 4.65 13.86
CA GLU A 76 -4.64 5.81 14.04
C GLU A 76 -3.21 5.45 14.45
N THR A 77 -3.02 4.30 15.10
CA THR A 77 -1.74 3.88 15.67
C THR A 77 -1.18 2.58 15.07
N GLU A 78 -2.03 1.74 14.47
CA GLU A 78 -1.68 0.37 14.10
C GLU A 78 -1.95 0.03 12.62
N LEU A 79 -2.51 0.95 11.84
CA LEU A 79 -2.79 0.75 10.42
C LEU A 79 -1.74 1.43 9.55
N VAL A 80 -1.20 0.69 8.58
CA VAL A 80 -0.36 1.23 7.51
C VAL A 80 -1.00 0.88 6.17
N VAL A 81 -1.26 1.88 5.34
CA VAL A 81 -1.80 1.70 3.99
C VAL A 81 -0.72 2.02 2.97
N ILE A 82 -0.47 1.09 2.05
CA ILE A 82 0.49 1.25 0.97
C ILE A 82 -0.26 1.39 -0.34
N TYR A 83 0.01 2.44 -1.09
CA TYR A 83 -0.66 2.72 -2.36
C TYR A 83 0.20 3.55 -3.32
N ASP A 84 -0.16 3.52 -4.60
CA ASP A 84 0.52 4.27 -5.65
C ASP A 84 0.14 5.76 -5.63
N ASP A 85 1.12 6.59 -5.96
CA ASP A 85 0.97 8.05 -6.04
C ASP A 85 1.53 8.58 -7.37
N ILE A 86 0.67 9.23 -8.14
CA ILE A 86 1.04 9.83 -9.44
C ILE A 86 1.84 11.13 -9.31
N ASP A 87 1.84 11.74 -8.13
CA ASP A 87 2.56 13.00 -7.87
C ASP A 87 4.02 12.74 -7.44
N LEU A 88 4.38 11.50 -7.20
CA LEU A 88 5.75 11.09 -6.91
C LEU A 88 6.38 10.41 -8.13
N ASP A 89 7.64 10.72 -8.38
CA ASP A 89 8.39 10.10 -9.47
C ASP A 89 8.59 8.59 -9.22
N PRO A 90 8.70 7.77 -10.29
CA PRO A 90 9.04 6.36 -10.14
C PRO A 90 10.32 6.17 -9.33
N GLY A 91 10.31 5.21 -8.41
CA GLY A 91 11.44 4.95 -7.51
C GLY A 91 11.38 5.70 -6.18
N GLN A 92 10.51 6.67 -6.05
CA GLN A 92 10.32 7.41 -4.80
C GLN A 92 9.24 6.79 -3.93
N ILE A 93 9.45 6.84 -2.61
CA ILE A 93 8.41 6.58 -1.62
C ILE A 93 8.26 7.79 -0.70
N ARG A 94 7.08 7.93 -0.12
CA ARG A 94 6.83 8.95 0.90
C ARG A 94 5.93 8.41 2.00
N ILE A 95 6.34 8.64 3.23
CA ILE A 95 5.60 8.21 4.42
C ILE A 95 4.93 9.42 5.04
N ARG A 96 3.63 9.28 5.38
CA ARG A 96 2.84 10.30 6.06
C ARG A 96 2.04 9.66 7.19
N LYS A 97 1.88 10.39 8.30
CA LYS A 97 1.05 9.95 9.43
C LYS A 97 -0.42 10.27 9.25
N GLN A 98 -0.73 11.25 8.41
CA GLN A 98 -2.09 11.70 8.13
C GLN A 98 -2.15 12.45 6.80
N GLY A 99 -3.32 12.67 6.28
CA GLY A 99 -3.55 13.49 5.11
C GLY A 99 -4.82 13.12 4.35
N SER A 100 -5.21 13.98 3.43
CA SER A 100 -6.35 13.76 2.55
C SER A 100 -6.09 12.65 1.53
N ALA A 101 -7.13 12.26 0.82
CA ALA A 101 -7.05 11.23 -0.20
C ALA A 101 -6.28 11.67 -1.47
N GLY A 102 -6.14 12.98 -1.71
CA GLY A 102 -5.42 13.52 -2.87
C GLY A 102 -5.95 13.02 -4.23
N GLY A 103 -7.24 12.73 -4.33
CA GLY A 103 -7.86 12.17 -5.55
C GLY A 103 -7.80 10.64 -5.66
N HIS A 104 -7.13 9.94 -4.76
CA HIS A 104 -7.10 8.47 -4.76
C HIS A 104 -8.41 7.89 -4.19
N ASN A 105 -9.20 7.23 -5.04
CA ASN A 105 -10.52 6.75 -4.67
C ASN A 105 -10.52 5.69 -3.56
N GLY A 106 -9.54 4.82 -3.55
CA GLY A 106 -9.38 3.81 -2.49
C GLY A 106 -9.14 4.45 -1.12
N ILE A 107 -8.27 5.45 -1.05
CA ILE A 107 -7.99 6.19 0.18
C ILE A 107 -9.20 7.00 0.63
N LYS A 108 -9.92 7.61 -0.31
CA LYS A 108 -11.17 8.32 -0.01
C LYS A 108 -12.21 7.41 0.67
N ASP A 109 -12.37 6.19 0.18
CA ASP A 109 -13.28 5.22 0.78
C ASP A 109 -12.80 4.73 2.15
N ILE A 110 -11.51 4.49 2.33
CA ILE A 110 -10.90 4.14 3.63
C ILE A 110 -11.15 5.24 4.65
N ILE A 111 -10.87 6.49 4.31
CA ILE A 111 -11.13 7.65 5.19
C ILE A 111 -12.60 7.73 5.56
N ARG A 112 -13.49 7.60 4.58
CA ARG A 112 -14.94 7.64 4.81
C ARG A 112 -15.40 6.54 5.76
N ARG A 113 -14.89 5.32 5.59
CA ARG A 113 -15.29 4.16 6.39
C ARG A 113 -14.69 4.16 7.79
N LEU A 114 -13.45 4.56 7.93
CA LEU A 114 -12.78 4.65 9.23
C LEU A 114 -13.17 5.91 10.01
N GLY A 115 -13.66 6.95 9.34
CA GLY A 115 -14.00 8.23 9.96
C GLY A 115 -12.80 9.06 10.40
N THR A 116 -11.61 8.76 9.89
CA THR A 116 -10.37 9.46 10.24
C THR A 116 -9.40 9.51 9.05
N GLU A 117 -8.62 10.58 8.97
CA GLU A 117 -7.48 10.73 8.07
C GLU A 117 -6.14 10.38 8.75
N LYS A 118 -6.18 10.10 10.05
CA LYS A 118 -5.00 9.88 10.89
C LYS A 118 -4.61 8.41 10.90
N PHE A 119 -4.04 7.94 9.82
CA PHE A 119 -3.38 6.63 9.75
C PHE A 119 -2.11 6.74 8.92
N LEU A 120 -1.16 5.86 9.20
CA LEU A 120 0.10 5.81 8.47
C LEU A 120 -0.15 5.38 7.01
N ARG A 121 0.54 6.04 6.11
CA ARG A 121 0.51 5.72 4.68
C ARG A 121 1.90 5.76 4.09
N ILE A 122 2.16 4.80 3.23
CA ILE A 122 3.36 4.73 2.40
C ILE A 122 2.92 4.91 0.96
N LYS A 123 3.30 6.02 0.37
CA LYS A 123 3.03 6.35 -1.02
C LYS A 123 4.18 5.86 -1.88
N VAL A 124 3.87 5.12 -2.94
CA VAL A 124 4.86 4.59 -3.89
C VAL A 124 4.70 5.33 -5.20
N GLY A 125 5.74 6.02 -5.65
CA GLY A 125 5.71 6.84 -6.86
C GLY A 125 5.58 6.00 -8.12
N VAL A 126 4.64 6.39 -8.98
CA VAL A 126 4.46 5.82 -10.33
C VAL A 126 4.58 6.87 -11.42
N GLY A 127 4.79 8.13 -11.04
CA GLY A 127 4.90 9.25 -11.98
C GLY A 127 3.56 9.75 -12.50
N ALA A 128 3.60 10.93 -13.12
CA ALA A 128 2.42 11.55 -13.69
C ALA A 128 1.89 10.76 -14.89
N LYS A 129 0.58 10.55 -14.92
CA LYS A 129 -0.06 9.92 -16.07
C LYS A 129 -0.02 10.83 -17.29
N PRO A 130 0.19 10.30 -18.52
CA PRO A 130 0.07 11.06 -19.74
C PRO A 130 -1.32 11.69 -19.90
N LYS A 131 -1.40 12.85 -20.54
CA LYS A 131 -2.69 13.51 -20.81
C LYS A 131 -3.60 12.59 -21.62
N GLY A 132 -4.84 12.41 -21.16
CA GLY A 132 -5.84 11.60 -21.84
C GLY A 132 -5.80 10.10 -21.48
N TRP A 133 -4.86 9.68 -20.66
CA TRP A 133 -4.82 8.30 -20.15
C TRP A 133 -5.63 8.18 -18.86
N ASP A 134 -6.30 7.05 -18.71
CA ASP A 134 -6.88 6.68 -17.43
C ASP A 134 -5.74 6.28 -16.46
N LEU A 135 -5.97 6.44 -15.16
CA LEU A 135 -4.98 6.04 -14.15
C LEU A 135 -4.68 4.53 -14.23
N ALA A 136 -5.71 3.72 -14.46
CA ALA A 136 -5.55 2.29 -14.66
C ALA A 136 -4.67 1.98 -15.86
N ASP A 137 -4.87 2.67 -17.00
CA ASP A 137 -4.07 2.48 -18.20
C ASP A 137 -2.62 2.90 -18.00
N HIS A 138 -2.37 3.95 -17.24
CA HIS A 138 -1.02 4.40 -16.90
C HIS A 138 -0.28 3.38 -16.03
N VAL A 139 -0.94 2.89 -14.99
CA VAL A 139 -0.36 1.88 -14.09
C VAL A 139 -0.21 0.53 -14.79
N LEU A 140 -1.09 0.22 -15.76
CA LEU A 140 -1.02 -0.99 -16.60
C LEU A 140 -0.04 -0.87 -17.77
N SER A 141 0.33 0.35 -18.18
CA SER A 141 1.30 0.54 -19.26
C SER A 141 2.62 -0.11 -18.86
N ARG A 142 3.26 -0.77 -19.84
CA ARG A 142 4.60 -1.30 -19.62
C ARG A 142 5.52 -0.12 -19.34
N PHE A 143 5.97 0.00 -18.10
CA PHE A 143 7.08 0.89 -17.79
C PHE A 143 8.24 0.55 -18.73
N ALA A 144 8.94 1.56 -19.23
CA ALA A 144 10.25 1.33 -19.84
C ALA A 144 11.12 0.52 -18.86
N ASP A 145 12.01 -0.33 -19.36
CA ASP A 145 12.80 -1.23 -18.50
C ASP A 145 13.54 -0.48 -17.38
N SER A 146 13.95 0.77 -17.63
CA SER A 146 14.55 1.66 -16.62
C SER A 146 13.57 2.03 -15.50
N ASP A 147 12.31 2.34 -15.84
CA ASP A 147 11.30 2.74 -14.87
C ASP A 147 10.81 1.52 -14.06
N ARG A 148 10.76 0.35 -14.68
CA ARG A 148 10.41 -0.88 -14.00
C ARG A 148 11.38 -1.20 -12.87
N ARG A 149 12.68 -1.03 -13.11
CA ARG A 149 13.69 -1.22 -12.09
C ARG A 149 13.51 -0.25 -10.92
N LEU A 150 13.21 1.02 -11.21
CA LEU A 150 12.93 2.02 -10.17
C LEU A 150 11.67 1.69 -9.37
N VAL A 151 10.63 1.19 -10.03
CA VAL A 151 9.39 0.76 -9.37
C VAL A 151 9.65 -0.44 -8.46
N ASP A 152 10.40 -1.44 -8.91
CA ASP A 152 10.76 -2.60 -8.10
C ASP A 152 11.57 -2.19 -6.86
N GLU A 153 12.53 -1.28 -7.01
CA GLU A 153 13.28 -0.70 -5.89
C GLU A 153 12.37 0.05 -4.91
N ALA A 154 11.39 0.78 -5.41
CA ALA A 154 10.42 1.49 -4.57
C ALA A 154 9.52 0.53 -3.78
N ILE A 155 9.13 -0.60 -4.38
CA ILE A 155 8.37 -1.66 -3.69
C ILE A 155 9.20 -2.26 -2.56
N GLU A 156 10.45 -2.58 -2.80
CA GLU A 156 11.36 -3.08 -1.76
C GLU A 156 11.56 -2.04 -0.65
N ASN A 157 11.78 -0.79 -1.01
CA ASN A 157 11.91 0.31 -0.05
C ASN A 157 10.64 0.52 0.77
N ALA A 158 9.47 0.36 0.18
CA ALA A 158 8.20 0.43 0.91
C ALA A 158 8.06 -0.73 1.92
N GLY A 159 8.44 -1.94 1.54
CA GLY A 159 8.47 -3.09 2.44
C GLY A 159 9.47 -2.90 3.59
N ASP A 160 10.66 -2.42 3.30
CA ASP A 160 11.69 -2.13 4.31
C ASP A 160 11.25 -0.99 5.25
N ALA A 161 10.50 -0.02 4.74
CA ALA A 161 9.89 1.03 5.55
C ALA A 161 8.86 0.48 6.55
N VAL A 162 8.07 -0.51 6.17
CA VAL A 162 7.15 -1.21 7.11
C VAL A 162 7.94 -1.85 8.24
N GLU A 163 9.00 -2.58 7.96
CA GLU A 163 9.85 -3.17 8.99
C GLU A 163 10.40 -2.11 9.93
N LYS A 164 10.88 -1.00 9.39
CA LYS A 164 11.43 0.08 10.18
C LYS A 164 10.39 0.77 11.06
N ILE A 165 9.19 0.96 10.55
CA ILE A 165 8.04 1.46 11.33
C ILE A 165 7.79 0.54 12.53
N LEU A 166 7.78 -0.76 12.31
CA LEU A 166 7.49 -1.75 13.34
C LEU A 166 8.62 -1.85 14.39
N SER A 167 9.88 -1.77 13.97
CA SER A 167 11.04 -1.93 14.86
C SER A 167 11.50 -0.64 15.52
N GLN A 168 11.39 0.51 14.87
CA GLN A 168 11.94 1.80 15.32
C GLN A 168 10.93 2.94 15.38
N GLY A 169 9.69 2.70 14.95
CA GLY A 169 8.63 3.69 14.92
C GLY A 169 8.56 4.52 13.62
N PRO A 170 7.42 5.19 13.40
CA PRO A 170 7.16 5.90 12.15
C PRO A 170 8.09 7.10 11.90
N ASP A 171 8.52 7.80 12.93
CA ASP A 171 9.39 8.97 12.77
C ASP A 171 10.76 8.60 12.22
N ALA A 172 11.35 7.50 12.68
CA ALA A 172 12.61 6.98 12.16
C ALA A 172 12.50 6.60 10.68
N ALA A 173 11.42 5.92 10.30
CA ALA A 173 11.15 5.55 8.92
C ALA A 173 10.93 6.79 8.03
N MET A 174 10.21 7.79 8.51
CA MET A 174 9.98 9.04 7.79
C MET A 174 11.29 9.81 7.54
N ASN A 175 12.13 9.92 8.54
CA ASN A 175 13.41 10.63 8.43
C ASN A 175 14.32 9.98 7.38
N GLU A 176 14.36 8.66 7.34
CA GLU A 176 15.18 7.94 6.36
C GLU A 176 14.59 7.99 4.95
N SER A 177 13.30 7.70 4.81
CA SER A 177 12.66 7.53 3.50
C SER A 177 12.34 8.85 2.81
N ASN A 178 11.90 9.87 3.55
CA ASN A 178 11.50 11.16 2.99
C ASN A 178 12.70 12.06 2.65
N SER A 179 13.89 11.80 3.20
CA SER A 179 15.11 12.55 2.94
C SER A 179 15.88 12.08 1.70
N LYS A 180 15.62 10.87 1.24
CA LYS A 180 16.23 10.35 0.00
C LYS A 180 15.59 11.07 -1.20
N LYS A 181 16.28 12.11 -1.69
CA LYS A 181 16.05 12.61 -3.06
C LYS A 181 16.77 11.67 -4.03
N PRO A 182 16.19 11.44 -5.22
CA PRO A 182 16.86 10.66 -6.25
C PRO A 182 18.18 11.28 -6.66
#